data_e001c24495d120047eee47a17d391654
#
_entry.id   e001c24495d120047eee47a17d391654
#
_cell.length_a   1.000
_cell.length_b   1.000
_cell.length_c   1.000
_cell.angle_alpha   90.00
_cell.angle_beta   90.00
_cell.angle_gamma   90.00
#
_symmetry.space_group_name_H-M   'P 1'
#
loop_
_entity.id
_entity.type
_entity.pdbx_description
1 polymer ?
#
loop_
_entity_poly.entity_id
_entity_poly.type
_entity_poly.pdbx_seq_one_letter_code
_entity_poly.pdbx_strand_id
1 'polypeptide(L)'
;MRYILQIFTGGWDKPNYTAEEILCRLKQLIPKMPVDKVILGWYPDETLYRSVGEYLHENGVDMLLWMPVFAELGDYVPMKPACDLWGKVLGSAAEQEGENFAFCCPTDRGNLQAVTDVYEKAFAKAEFDGIFLDRVRTQSFVGGAEGVLSCGCEKCRQAYRLHGVDLDEVAQACDLDKDRFFAADSDLLKHFLDAKQKIIAESILTLCRSFKARGLQVGLDVFAPLMSSFVGQSLPLLARDADFLKPMLYRCTFAPAGIGYEYEQLRRCAPGAGYPDIVTDEAFLKSELDALRGLPCRMYPGIEVNRRDDIAPTDADYVRRSLAAFAESGVEGATLSWDVMLAPDAHMPFSF
;
A
#
# COMPACT_ATOMS: atom_id res chain seq x y z
N MET A 1 10.08 3.01 20.65
CA MET A 1 9.50 2.91 19.29
C MET A 1 8.30 3.84 19.22
N ARG A 2 8.12 4.60 18.12
CA ARG A 2 6.96 5.48 17.90
C ARG A 2 5.87 4.75 17.11
N TYR A 3 4.63 5.21 17.18
CA TYR A 3 3.51 4.57 16.49
C TYR A 3 2.81 5.51 15.54
N ILE A 4 2.41 4.96 14.39
CA ILE A 4 1.42 5.57 13.50
C ILE A 4 0.11 4.80 13.70
N LEU A 5 -0.98 5.51 13.92
CA LEU A 5 -2.32 4.92 13.97
C LEU A 5 -2.97 5.06 12.61
N GLN A 6 -3.64 4.02 12.12
CA GLN A 6 -4.36 4.06 10.86
C GLN A 6 -5.86 3.88 11.13
N ILE A 7 -6.68 4.76 10.56
CA ILE A 7 -8.15 4.77 10.68
C ILE A 7 -8.77 4.91 9.29
N PHE A 8 -9.61 3.97 8.91
CA PHE A 8 -10.37 4.05 7.68
C PHE A 8 -11.69 4.78 7.92
N THR A 9 -11.74 6.06 7.57
CA THR A 9 -12.91 6.92 7.80
C THR A 9 -14.11 6.58 6.92
N GLY A 10 -13.95 5.71 5.94
CA GLY A 10 -14.97 5.27 4.97
C GLY A 10 -14.55 5.48 3.53
N GLY A 11 -15.30 4.87 2.61
CA GLY A 11 -15.17 5.07 1.17
C GLY A 11 -15.69 6.43 0.70
N TRP A 12 -15.72 6.65 -0.62
CA TRP A 12 -16.08 7.94 -1.21
C TRP A 12 -17.54 8.34 -1.00
N ASP A 13 -18.43 7.41 -0.76
CA ASP A 13 -19.88 7.56 -0.69
C ASP A 13 -20.44 7.51 0.73
N LYS A 14 -19.69 6.89 1.67
CA LYS A 14 -20.21 6.63 3.02
C LYS A 14 -19.11 6.67 4.08
N PRO A 15 -19.34 7.42 5.21
CA PRO A 15 -18.46 7.38 6.37
C PRO A 15 -18.62 6.07 7.15
N ASN A 16 -17.52 5.59 7.75
CA ASN A 16 -17.55 4.51 8.73
C ASN A 16 -17.75 5.03 10.16
N TYR A 17 -17.27 6.25 10.43
CA TYR A 17 -17.25 6.83 11.78
C TYR A 17 -17.58 8.31 11.72
N THR A 18 -18.13 8.80 12.82
CA THR A 18 -18.25 10.24 13.11
C THR A 18 -16.94 10.76 13.71
N ALA A 19 -16.73 12.06 13.67
CA ALA A 19 -15.60 12.72 14.33
C ALA A 19 -15.55 12.42 15.85
N GLU A 20 -16.73 12.37 16.50
CA GLU A 20 -16.85 12.10 17.93
C GLU A 20 -16.36 10.67 18.28
N GLU A 21 -16.74 9.66 17.50
CA GLU A 21 -16.27 8.26 17.68
C GLU A 21 -14.75 8.17 17.52
N ILE A 22 -14.18 8.80 16.48
CA ILE A 22 -12.73 8.85 16.27
C ILE A 22 -12.04 9.54 17.44
N LEU A 23 -12.51 10.69 17.86
CA LEU A 23 -11.96 11.43 19.00
C LEU A 23 -12.03 10.63 20.30
N CYS A 24 -13.14 9.93 20.53
CA CYS A 24 -13.28 9.05 21.69
C CYS A 24 -12.19 7.99 21.70
N ARG A 25 -11.92 7.34 20.58
CA ARG A 25 -10.87 6.33 20.45
C ARG A 25 -9.47 6.92 20.60
N LEU A 26 -9.16 8.02 19.95
CA LEU A 26 -7.85 8.68 20.03
C LEU A 26 -7.52 9.16 21.45
N LYS A 27 -8.50 9.70 22.20
CA LYS A 27 -8.35 10.08 23.60
C LYS A 27 -8.05 8.88 24.52
N GLN A 28 -8.42 7.68 24.12
CA GLN A 28 -8.06 6.44 24.86
C GLN A 28 -6.65 5.97 24.52
N LEU A 29 -6.16 6.18 23.29
CA LEU A 29 -4.90 5.63 22.80
C LEU A 29 -3.70 6.57 23.00
N ILE A 30 -3.80 7.84 22.58
CA ILE A 30 -2.69 8.79 22.55
C ILE A 30 -2.03 9.00 23.93
N PRO A 31 -2.75 9.12 25.05
CA PRO A 31 -2.11 9.29 26.35
C PRO A 31 -1.34 8.07 26.86
N LYS A 32 -1.53 6.89 26.26
CA LYS A 32 -0.96 5.62 26.73
C LYS A 32 0.23 5.13 25.95
N MET A 33 0.53 5.73 24.79
CA MET A 33 1.63 5.31 23.91
C MET A 33 2.17 6.48 23.09
N PRO A 34 3.45 6.44 22.66
CA PRO A 34 4.07 7.53 21.89
C PRO A 34 3.58 7.50 20.42
N VAL A 35 2.45 8.12 20.16
CA VAL A 35 1.90 8.30 18.80
C VAL A 35 2.64 9.44 18.11
N ASP A 36 3.14 9.17 16.91
CA ASP A 36 3.82 10.14 16.06
C ASP A 36 2.87 10.79 15.05
N LYS A 37 2.01 9.95 14.45
CA LYS A 37 1.09 10.35 13.39
C LYS A 37 -0.21 9.58 13.47
N VAL A 38 -1.27 10.17 12.91
CA VAL A 38 -2.52 9.46 12.62
C VAL A 38 -2.83 9.58 11.13
N ILE A 39 -2.97 8.44 10.45
CA ILE A 39 -3.38 8.33 9.06
C ILE A 39 -4.90 8.15 9.05
N LEU A 40 -5.61 9.08 8.41
CA LEU A 40 -7.07 9.14 8.33
C LEU A 40 -7.52 9.19 6.86
N GLY A 41 -8.47 8.43 6.48
CA GLY A 41 -9.05 8.61 5.15
C GLY A 41 -9.90 7.42 4.71
N TRP A 42 -10.61 7.62 3.60
CA TRP A 42 -10.58 8.75 2.63
C TRP A 42 -11.97 9.37 2.38
N TYR A 43 -12.93 9.18 3.29
CA TYR A 43 -14.25 9.79 3.15
C TYR A 43 -14.11 11.33 3.11
N PRO A 44 -14.70 12.06 2.12
CA PRO A 44 -14.46 13.49 1.92
C PRO A 44 -15.32 14.36 2.83
N ASP A 45 -14.95 14.46 4.12
CA ASP A 45 -15.62 15.30 5.12
C ASP A 45 -14.63 16.27 5.79
N GLU A 46 -14.60 17.51 5.32
CA GLU A 46 -13.76 18.59 5.87
C GLU A 46 -13.99 18.80 7.38
N THR A 47 -15.23 18.72 7.84
CA THR A 47 -15.58 18.96 9.25
C THR A 47 -15.03 17.88 10.15
N LEU A 48 -15.12 16.63 9.74
CA LEU A 48 -14.54 15.49 10.46
C LEU A 48 -13.04 15.68 10.66
N TYR A 49 -12.31 15.90 9.56
CA TYR A 49 -10.85 16.03 9.61
C TYR A 49 -10.41 17.25 10.42
N ARG A 50 -11.06 18.38 10.29
CA ARG A 50 -10.75 19.59 11.06
C ARG A 50 -10.91 19.34 12.56
N SER A 51 -12.03 18.76 12.98
CA SER A 51 -12.28 18.46 14.40
C SER A 51 -11.27 17.46 14.99
N VAL A 52 -10.88 16.45 14.20
CA VAL A 52 -9.88 15.47 14.64
C VAL A 52 -8.48 16.10 14.65
N GLY A 53 -8.16 16.91 13.63
CA GLY A 53 -6.87 17.61 13.51
C GLY A 53 -6.58 18.56 14.66
N GLU A 54 -7.57 19.33 15.10
CA GLU A 54 -7.43 20.21 16.27
C GLU A 54 -6.95 19.44 17.50
N TYR A 55 -7.58 18.31 17.80
CA TYR A 55 -7.17 17.45 18.93
C TYR A 55 -5.76 16.86 18.73
N LEU A 56 -5.43 16.40 17.52
CA LEU A 56 -4.12 15.82 17.23
C LEU A 56 -3.01 16.86 17.41
N HIS A 57 -3.18 18.06 16.87
CA HIS A 57 -2.21 19.15 16.97
C HIS A 57 -2.01 19.61 18.42
N GLU A 58 -3.08 19.69 19.23
CA GLU A 58 -2.97 19.97 20.67
C GLU A 58 -2.12 18.93 21.42
N ASN A 59 -2.03 17.70 20.89
CA ASN A 59 -1.24 16.62 21.49
C ASN A 59 0.12 16.40 20.77
N GLY A 60 0.49 17.26 19.81
CA GLY A 60 1.75 17.16 19.07
C GLY A 60 1.84 15.96 18.14
N VAL A 61 0.71 15.55 17.57
CA VAL A 61 0.57 14.39 16.67
C VAL A 61 0.22 14.90 15.27
N ASP A 62 0.98 14.48 14.26
CA ASP A 62 0.70 14.84 12.86
C ASP A 62 -0.55 14.13 12.32
N MET A 63 -1.36 14.85 11.55
CA MET A 63 -2.51 14.29 10.83
C MET A 63 -2.17 14.09 9.35
N LEU A 64 -2.25 12.85 8.86
CA LEU A 64 -1.99 12.52 7.46
C LEU A 64 -3.27 12.04 6.77
N LEU A 65 -3.52 12.57 5.57
CA LEU A 65 -4.59 12.07 4.72
C LEU A 65 -4.21 10.72 4.12
N TRP A 66 -5.00 9.69 4.36
CA TRP A 66 -4.91 8.43 3.62
C TRP A 66 -5.64 8.58 2.28
N MET A 67 -4.91 8.45 1.17
CA MET A 67 -5.47 8.68 -0.16
C MET A 67 -5.05 7.59 -1.13
N PRO A 68 -6.00 6.87 -1.75
CA PRO A 68 -5.70 5.92 -2.82
C PRO A 68 -5.24 6.65 -4.08
N VAL A 69 -4.37 6.01 -4.88
CA VAL A 69 -3.80 6.61 -6.10
C VAL A 69 -4.28 5.91 -7.37
N PHE A 70 -3.93 4.65 -7.56
CA PHE A 70 -4.24 3.94 -8.81
C PHE A 70 -5.40 2.95 -8.72
N ALA A 71 -6.06 2.86 -7.57
CA ALA A 71 -7.32 2.13 -7.42
C ALA A 71 -8.23 2.92 -6.50
N GLU A 72 -9.52 2.63 -6.52
CA GLU A 72 -10.57 3.24 -5.70
C GLU A 72 -10.84 4.73 -5.96
N LEU A 73 -9.83 5.53 -6.31
CA LEU A 73 -10.03 6.92 -6.70
C LEU A 73 -10.96 7.04 -7.94
N GLY A 74 -10.96 6.03 -8.79
CA GLY A 74 -11.85 5.92 -9.94
C GLY A 74 -13.35 5.83 -9.58
N ASP A 75 -13.67 5.49 -8.35
CA ASP A 75 -15.05 5.49 -7.83
C ASP A 75 -15.54 6.92 -7.51
N TYR A 76 -14.61 7.83 -7.30
CA TYR A 76 -14.91 9.24 -7.00
C TYR A 76 -14.78 10.16 -8.23
N VAL A 77 -13.76 9.93 -9.08
CA VAL A 77 -13.51 10.68 -10.31
C VAL A 77 -13.20 9.73 -11.46
N PRO A 78 -13.64 10.05 -12.71
CA PRO A 78 -13.30 9.23 -13.86
C PRO A 78 -11.79 9.15 -14.07
N MET A 79 -11.25 7.94 -14.08
CA MET A 79 -9.85 7.66 -14.37
C MET A 79 -9.74 6.69 -15.55
N LYS A 80 -8.63 6.79 -16.31
CA LYS A 80 -8.34 5.85 -17.37
C LYS A 80 -7.97 4.49 -16.75
N PRO A 81 -8.74 3.42 -17.00
CA PRO A 81 -8.48 2.12 -16.40
C PRO A 81 -7.18 1.50 -16.94
N ALA A 82 -6.59 0.59 -16.19
CA ALA A 82 -5.54 -0.28 -16.68
C ALA A 82 -6.12 -1.36 -17.61
N CYS A 83 -5.31 -1.85 -18.54
CA CYS A 83 -5.63 -3.02 -19.36
C CYS A 83 -4.50 -4.05 -19.27
N ASP A 84 -4.83 -5.31 -19.56
CA ASP A 84 -3.84 -6.37 -19.69
C ASP A 84 -2.99 -6.19 -20.95
N LEU A 85 -2.03 -7.10 -21.19
CA LEU A 85 -1.19 -7.08 -22.38
C LEU A 85 -1.93 -7.41 -23.67
N TRP A 86 -3.09 -8.04 -23.58
CA TRP A 86 -3.95 -8.44 -24.72
C TRP A 86 -5.02 -7.40 -25.06
N GLY A 87 -5.03 -6.25 -24.34
CA GLY A 87 -5.90 -5.10 -24.61
C GLY A 87 -7.25 -5.12 -23.88
N LYS A 88 -7.51 -6.08 -23.00
CA LYS A 88 -8.73 -6.13 -22.20
C LYS A 88 -8.61 -5.20 -20.99
N VAL A 89 -9.61 -4.36 -20.77
CA VAL A 89 -9.71 -3.53 -19.57
C VAL A 89 -9.85 -4.43 -18.34
N LEU A 90 -9.03 -4.19 -17.32
CA LEU A 90 -9.07 -4.92 -16.08
C LEU A 90 -10.16 -4.38 -15.16
N GLY A 91 -11.01 -5.30 -14.66
CA GLY A 91 -11.96 -5.01 -13.58
C GLY A 91 -11.35 -5.15 -12.20
N SER A 92 -12.21 -5.16 -11.18
CA SER A 92 -11.79 -5.46 -9.82
C SER A 92 -11.24 -6.89 -9.73
N ALA A 93 -10.06 -7.04 -9.14
CA ALA A 93 -9.42 -8.33 -8.96
C ALA A 93 -9.96 -9.12 -7.75
N ALA A 94 -10.60 -8.44 -6.80
CA ALA A 94 -11.20 -9.06 -5.64
C ALA A 94 -12.51 -8.35 -5.29
N GLU A 95 -13.53 -9.13 -4.93
CA GLU A 95 -14.74 -8.62 -4.32
C GLU A 95 -14.59 -8.80 -2.81
N GLN A 96 -14.18 -7.76 -2.12
CA GLN A 96 -14.25 -7.67 -0.65
C GLN A 96 -15.22 -6.57 -0.27
N GLU A 97 -15.90 -6.71 0.86
CA GLU A 97 -16.84 -5.70 1.35
C GLU A 97 -16.22 -4.29 1.37
N GLY A 98 -16.69 -3.43 0.48
CA GLY A 98 -16.31 -2.02 0.43
C GLY A 98 -14.98 -1.70 -0.23
N GLU A 99 -14.26 -2.67 -0.80
CA GLU A 99 -13.01 -2.43 -1.51
C GLU A 99 -13.12 -2.73 -3.01
N ASN A 100 -12.59 -1.82 -3.84
CA ASN A 100 -12.53 -1.95 -5.29
C ASN A 100 -11.08 -2.05 -5.76
N PHE A 101 -10.68 -3.23 -6.23
CA PHE A 101 -9.34 -3.48 -6.77
C PHE A 101 -9.27 -3.32 -8.30
N ALA A 102 -10.10 -2.45 -8.88
CA ALA A 102 -9.97 -2.00 -10.27
C ALA A 102 -8.88 -0.93 -10.36
N PHE A 103 -7.78 -1.28 -11.02
CA PHE A 103 -6.63 -0.39 -11.13
C PHE A 103 -6.70 0.50 -12.36
N CYS A 104 -6.09 1.69 -12.25
CA CYS A 104 -5.98 2.68 -13.30
C CYS A 104 -4.58 2.68 -13.93
N CYS A 105 -4.48 3.22 -15.16
CA CYS A 105 -3.20 3.31 -15.88
C CYS A 105 -2.21 4.22 -15.13
N PRO A 106 -1.04 3.72 -14.70
CA PRO A 106 -0.08 4.50 -13.91
C PRO A 106 0.69 5.54 -14.74
N THR A 107 0.75 5.40 -16.05
CA THR A 107 1.46 6.33 -16.94
C THR A 107 0.55 7.42 -17.51
N ASP A 108 -0.75 7.38 -17.22
CA ASP A 108 -1.67 8.40 -17.71
C ASP A 108 -1.57 9.67 -16.87
N ARG A 109 -1.14 10.76 -17.49
CA ARG A 109 -0.99 12.06 -16.83
C ARG A 109 -2.31 12.62 -16.30
N GLY A 110 -3.43 12.29 -16.94
CA GLY A 110 -4.76 12.66 -16.45
C GLY A 110 -5.09 11.98 -15.13
N ASN A 111 -4.69 10.71 -14.97
CA ASN A 111 -4.86 9.99 -13.70
C ASN A 111 -4.01 10.62 -12.57
N LEU A 112 -2.75 10.99 -12.85
CA LEU A 112 -1.90 11.67 -11.87
C LEU A 112 -2.45 13.06 -11.50
N GLN A 113 -2.96 13.80 -12.47
CA GLN A 113 -3.60 15.10 -12.23
C GLN A 113 -4.86 14.93 -11.38
N ALA A 114 -5.68 13.91 -11.66
CA ALA A 114 -6.90 13.63 -10.88
C ALA A 114 -6.61 13.43 -9.38
N VAL A 115 -5.49 12.78 -9.02
CA VAL A 115 -5.08 12.63 -7.61
C VAL A 115 -4.88 13.98 -6.93
N THR A 116 -4.17 14.90 -7.57
CA THR A 116 -3.94 16.25 -7.03
C THR A 116 -5.22 17.09 -7.01
N ASP A 117 -6.04 16.99 -8.05
CA ASP A 117 -7.30 17.72 -8.14
C ASP A 117 -8.30 17.29 -7.06
N VAL A 118 -8.36 15.99 -6.76
CA VAL A 118 -9.22 15.47 -5.67
C VAL A 118 -8.74 15.99 -4.32
N TYR A 119 -7.42 15.96 -4.07
CA TYR A 119 -6.87 16.56 -2.85
C TYR A 119 -7.29 18.03 -2.71
N GLU A 120 -7.08 18.85 -3.74
CA GLU A 120 -7.40 20.28 -3.72
C GLU A 120 -8.89 20.56 -3.48
N LYS A 121 -9.76 19.75 -4.08
CA LYS A 121 -11.21 19.95 -3.99
C LYS A 121 -11.83 19.47 -2.69
N ALA A 122 -11.37 18.31 -2.20
CA ALA A 122 -12.04 17.62 -1.12
C ALA A 122 -11.32 17.69 0.23
N PHE A 123 -9.99 17.95 0.24
CA PHE A 123 -9.20 17.76 1.45
C PHE A 123 -8.31 18.95 1.85
N ALA A 124 -7.89 19.80 0.90
CA ALA A 124 -6.90 20.85 1.16
C ALA A 124 -7.28 21.82 2.30
N LYS A 125 -8.57 22.01 2.57
CA LYS A 125 -9.06 22.90 3.62
C LYS A 125 -9.01 22.30 5.04
N ALA A 126 -8.77 21.00 5.14
CA ALA A 126 -8.71 20.31 6.44
C ALA A 126 -7.33 20.39 7.12
N GLU A 127 -6.36 21.08 6.49
CA GLU A 127 -5.05 21.41 7.06
C GLU A 127 -4.24 20.20 7.55
N PHE A 128 -4.11 19.18 6.68
CA PHE A 128 -3.27 18.02 6.95
C PHE A 128 -1.78 18.39 7.00
N ASP A 129 -1.02 17.74 7.89
CA ASP A 129 0.44 17.87 7.96
C ASP A 129 1.13 17.03 6.87
N GLY A 130 0.43 16.04 6.32
CA GLY A 130 0.97 15.19 5.29
C GLY A 130 -0.09 14.38 4.56
N ILE A 131 0.39 13.62 3.60
CA ILE A 131 -0.41 12.68 2.81
C ILE A 131 0.23 11.30 2.84
N PHE A 132 -0.60 10.28 3.00
CA PHE A 132 -0.22 8.88 2.93
C PHE A 132 -0.84 8.27 1.68
N LEU A 133 -0.02 8.04 0.66
CA LEU A 133 -0.44 7.54 -0.65
C LEU A 133 -0.49 6.02 -0.64
N ASP A 134 -1.68 5.48 -0.82
CA ASP A 134 -1.97 4.07 -0.96
C ASP A 134 -2.26 3.69 -2.41
N ARG A 135 -2.30 2.39 -2.73
CA ARG A 135 -2.50 1.87 -4.09
C ARG A 135 -1.48 2.42 -5.10
N VAL A 136 -0.25 2.71 -4.63
CA VAL A 136 0.88 3.19 -5.44
C VAL A 136 1.53 2.05 -6.23
N ARG A 137 0.71 1.27 -6.96
CA ARG A 137 1.09 0.01 -7.59
C ARG A 137 0.13 -0.40 -8.71
N THR A 138 0.44 -1.47 -9.40
CA THR A 138 -0.50 -2.18 -10.29
C THR A 138 -1.24 -3.28 -9.52
N GLN A 139 -2.12 -4.02 -10.20
CA GLN A 139 -2.70 -5.23 -9.63
C GLN A 139 -1.61 -6.24 -9.26
N SER A 140 -1.91 -7.05 -8.25
CA SER A 140 -1.09 -8.19 -7.82
C SER A 140 -1.54 -9.48 -8.48
N PHE A 141 -0.98 -10.62 -8.04
CA PHE A 141 -1.41 -11.95 -8.49
C PHE A 141 -2.86 -12.31 -8.11
N VAL A 142 -3.54 -11.52 -7.28
CA VAL A 142 -4.99 -11.64 -7.06
C VAL A 142 -5.75 -11.47 -8.37
N GLY A 143 -5.26 -10.62 -9.27
CA GLY A 143 -5.76 -10.47 -10.65
C GLY A 143 -5.12 -11.42 -11.66
N GLY A 144 -4.44 -12.48 -11.21
CA GLY A 144 -3.73 -13.42 -12.09
C GLY A 144 -2.51 -12.83 -12.80
N ALA A 145 -2.04 -13.51 -13.82
CA ALA A 145 -0.96 -13.02 -14.68
C ALA A 145 -1.33 -11.69 -15.34
N GLU A 146 -2.57 -11.55 -15.81
CA GLU A 146 -3.12 -10.37 -16.45
C GLU A 146 -2.98 -9.13 -15.56
N GLY A 147 -3.26 -9.28 -14.27
CA GLY A 147 -3.12 -8.21 -13.28
C GLY A 147 -1.66 -7.77 -13.10
N VAL A 148 -0.78 -8.74 -12.85
CA VAL A 148 0.65 -8.47 -12.65
C VAL A 148 1.30 -7.91 -13.92
N LEU A 149 0.92 -8.37 -15.10
CA LEU A 149 1.48 -7.89 -16.37
C LEU A 149 0.84 -6.58 -16.87
N SER A 150 -0.09 -5.99 -16.14
CA SER A 150 -0.68 -4.69 -16.49
C SER A 150 0.29 -3.52 -16.19
N CYS A 151 0.17 -2.38 -16.83
CA CYS A 151 -0.79 -1.97 -17.85
C CYS A 151 -0.17 -2.12 -19.25
N GLY A 152 -0.95 -2.73 -20.19
CA GLY A 152 -0.54 -2.95 -21.57
C GLY A 152 -1.02 -1.89 -22.58
N CYS A 153 -1.54 -0.73 -22.16
CA CYS A 153 -2.00 0.33 -23.07
C CYS A 153 -0.84 0.94 -23.86
N GLU A 154 -1.15 1.63 -24.98
CA GLU A 154 -0.12 2.17 -25.86
C GLU A 154 0.89 3.10 -25.16
N LYS A 155 0.43 3.92 -24.20
CA LYS A 155 1.35 4.76 -23.40
C LYS A 155 2.32 3.92 -22.55
N CYS A 156 1.81 2.86 -21.93
CA CYS A 156 2.66 1.95 -21.15
C CYS A 156 3.61 1.19 -22.07
N ARG A 157 3.16 0.69 -23.24
CA ARG A 157 4.02 0.04 -24.23
C ARG A 157 5.19 0.94 -24.64
N GLN A 158 4.93 2.21 -24.88
CA GLN A 158 5.99 3.19 -25.17
C GLN A 158 6.96 3.37 -24.00
N ALA A 159 6.43 3.47 -22.77
CA ALA A 159 7.26 3.59 -21.57
C ALA A 159 8.15 2.35 -21.37
N TYR A 160 7.61 1.14 -21.54
CA TYR A 160 8.40 -0.10 -21.45
C TYR A 160 9.50 -0.19 -22.52
N ARG A 161 9.21 0.20 -23.77
CA ARG A 161 10.22 0.25 -24.83
C ARG A 161 11.39 1.19 -24.51
N LEU A 162 11.13 2.32 -23.82
CA LEU A 162 12.19 3.23 -23.35
C LEU A 162 13.12 2.56 -22.32
N HIS A 163 12.64 1.52 -21.65
CA HIS A 163 13.42 0.69 -20.72
C HIS A 163 13.90 -0.63 -21.34
N GLY A 164 13.80 -0.78 -22.68
CA GLY A 164 14.31 -1.93 -23.40
C GLY A 164 13.43 -3.19 -23.31
N VAL A 165 12.14 -3.03 -22.96
CA VAL A 165 11.19 -4.14 -22.86
C VAL A 165 10.11 -4.01 -23.92
N ASP A 166 9.90 -5.07 -24.72
CA ASP A 166 8.77 -5.20 -25.63
C ASP A 166 7.65 -6.01 -24.95
N LEU A 167 6.49 -5.38 -24.72
CA LEU A 167 5.35 -6.05 -24.09
C LEU A 167 4.71 -7.13 -24.96
N ASP A 168 4.92 -7.12 -26.29
CA ASP A 168 4.45 -8.21 -27.16
C ASP A 168 5.31 -9.47 -26.98
N GLU A 169 6.64 -9.31 -26.76
CA GLU A 169 7.52 -10.41 -26.39
C GLU A 169 7.15 -11.02 -25.03
N VAL A 170 6.85 -10.14 -24.04
CA VAL A 170 6.38 -10.56 -22.70
C VAL A 170 5.08 -11.35 -22.78
N ALA A 171 4.09 -10.86 -23.55
CA ALA A 171 2.82 -11.55 -23.74
C ALA A 171 3.02 -12.91 -24.41
N GLN A 172 3.80 -12.97 -25.49
CA GLN A 172 4.09 -14.21 -26.20
C GLN A 172 4.81 -15.23 -25.31
N ALA A 173 5.78 -14.80 -24.52
CA ALA A 173 6.50 -15.70 -23.60
C ALA A 173 5.58 -16.28 -22.51
N CYS A 174 4.68 -15.45 -21.98
CA CYS A 174 3.69 -15.87 -21.00
C CYS A 174 2.66 -16.85 -21.59
N ASP A 175 2.21 -16.60 -22.83
CA ASP A 175 1.25 -17.49 -23.52
C ASP A 175 1.88 -18.84 -23.89
N LEU A 176 3.17 -18.84 -24.22
CA LEU A 176 3.90 -20.05 -24.62
C LEU A 176 4.17 -20.98 -23.43
N ASP A 177 4.69 -20.43 -22.34
CA ASP A 177 5.00 -21.19 -21.12
C ASP A 177 4.97 -20.25 -19.90
N LYS A 178 3.82 -20.15 -19.28
CA LYS A 178 3.58 -19.27 -18.14
C LYS A 178 4.46 -19.63 -16.93
N ASP A 179 4.65 -20.91 -16.67
CA ASP A 179 5.48 -21.37 -15.55
C ASP A 179 6.94 -20.98 -15.75
N ARG A 180 7.46 -21.16 -16.96
CA ARG A 180 8.84 -20.75 -17.30
C ARG A 180 8.99 -19.24 -17.29
N PHE A 181 8.00 -18.50 -17.78
CA PHE A 181 8.03 -17.04 -17.75
C PHE A 181 8.11 -16.51 -16.31
N PHE A 182 7.29 -17.02 -15.39
CA PHE A 182 7.28 -16.60 -13.99
C PHE A 182 8.35 -17.26 -13.12
N ALA A 183 9.18 -18.15 -13.63
CA ALA A 183 10.27 -18.77 -12.86
C ALA A 183 11.24 -17.69 -12.31
N ALA A 184 11.72 -17.88 -11.08
CA ALA A 184 12.60 -16.91 -10.41
C ALA A 184 13.92 -16.62 -11.16
N ASP A 185 14.36 -17.53 -12.02
CA ASP A 185 15.54 -17.36 -12.88
C ASP A 185 15.23 -16.80 -14.27
N SER A 186 13.96 -16.49 -14.59
CA SER A 186 13.57 -15.91 -15.88
C SER A 186 14.17 -14.52 -16.07
N ASP A 187 15.03 -14.34 -17.05
CA ASP A 187 15.66 -13.05 -17.34
C ASP A 187 14.63 -12.06 -17.93
N LEU A 188 13.69 -12.53 -18.76
CA LEU A 188 12.65 -11.69 -19.32
C LEU A 188 11.73 -11.13 -18.22
N LEU A 189 11.34 -11.98 -17.25
CA LEU A 189 10.57 -11.51 -16.09
C LEU A 189 11.34 -10.45 -15.30
N LYS A 190 12.63 -10.69 -15.02
CA LYS A 190 13.46 -9.72 -14.28
C LYS A 190 13.54 -8.38 -15.00
N HIS A 191 13.77 -8.37 -16.32
CA HIS A 191 13.80 -7.15 -17.13
C HIS A 191 12.45 -6.45 -17.14
N PHE A 192 11.36 -7.21 -17.29
CA PHE A 192 10.00 -6.66 -17.22
C PHE A 192 9.72 -6.00 -15.86
N LEU A 193 10.01 -6.70 -14.74
CA LEU A 193 9.79 -6.17 -13.39
C LEU A 193 10.66 -4.93 -13.11
N ASP A 194 11.92 -4.91 -13.55
CA ASP A 194 12.79 -3.74 -13.41
C ASP A 194 12.25 -2.52 -14.17
N ALA A 195 11.82 -2.70 -15.42
CA ALA A 195 11.18 -1.64 -16.19
C ALA A 195 9.89 -1.15 -15.52
N LYS A 196 9.03 -2.08 -15.09
CA LYS A 196 7.79 -1.79 -14.37
C LYS A 196 8.02 -0.94 -13.13
N GLN A 197 8.99 -1.33 -12.29
CA GLN A 197 9.36 -0.59 -11.09
C GLN A 197 9.82 0.83 -11.39
N LYS A 198 10.60 1.05 -12.44
CA LYS A 198 11.04 2.39 -12.86
C LYS A 198 9.86 3.24 -13.31
N ILE A 199 8.97 2.69 -14.14
CA ILE A 199 7.78 3.38 -14.65
C ILE A 199 6.84 3.80 -13.50
N ILE A 200 6.57 2.89 -12.56
CA ILE A 200 5.73 3.19 -11.40
C ILE A 200 6.41 4.25 -10.52
N ALA A 201 7.71 4.09 -10.24
CA ALA A 201 8.45 5.05 -9.43
C ALA A 201 8.42 6.46 -10.04
N GLU A 202 8.61 6.63 -11.35
CA GLU A 202 8.54 7.94 -12.02
C GLU A 202 7.19 8.64 -11.78
N SER A 203 6.09 7.90 -11.88
CA SER A 203 4.74 8.41 -11.62
C SER A 203 4.54 8.81 -10.16
N ILE A 204 4.93 7.93 -9.23
CA ILE A 204 4.75 8.17 -7.79
C ILE A 204 5.66 9.29 -7.29
N LEU A 205 6.92 9.33 -7.72
CA LEU A 205 7.84 10.40 -7.35
C LEU A 205 7.38 11.78 -7.87
N THR A 206 6.68 11.81 -9.01
CA THR A 206 6.03 13.02 -9.50
C THR A 206 4.94 13.51 -8.52
N LEU A 207 4.10 12.61 -8.01
CA LEU A 207 3.11 12.94 -7.00
C LEU A 207 3.77 13.35 -5.67
N CYS A 208 4.78 12.63 -5.21
CA CYS A 208 5.52 12.97 -3.99
C CYS A 208 6.04 14.42 -4.03
N ARG A 209 6.70 14.79 -5.13
CA ARG A 209 7.21 16.17 -5.33
C ARG A 209 6.09 17.21 -5.36
N SER A 210 4.97 16.86 -6.01
CA SER A 210 3.79 17.74 -6.07
C SER A 210 3.21 18.02 -4.69
N PHE A 211 3.08 17.01 -3.82
CA PHE A 211 2.58 17.19 -2.46
C PHE A 211 3.61 17.85 -1.54
N LYS A 212 4.90 17.52 -1.67
CA LYS A 212 5.96 18.22 -0.93
C LYS A 212 6.04 19.71 -1.26
N ALA A 213 5.81 20.09 -2.52
CA ALA A 213 5.74 21.49 -2.93
C ALA A 213 4.58 22.26 -2.26
N ARG A 214 3.60 21.55 -1.70
CA ARG A 214 2.50 22.09 -0.88
C ARG A 214 2.82 22.14 0.62
N GLY A 215 4.01 21.73 1.01
CA GLY A 215 4.43 21.66 2.42
C GLY A 215 4.02 20.37 3.14
N LEU A 216 3.45 19.38 2.43
CA LEU A 216 2.98 18.14 3.04
C LEU A 216 4.12 17.12 3.19
N GLN A 217 4.16 16.43 4.32
CA GLN A 217 4.91 15.18 4.43
C GLN A 217 4.29 14.11 3.53
N VAL A 218 5.10 13.21 2.97
CA VAL A 218 4.62 12.13 2.09
C VAL A 218 5.03 10.77 2.61
N GLY A 219 4.04 9.95 2.99
CA GLY A 219 4.21 8.53 3.27
C GLY A 219 3.67 7.68 2.13
N LEU A 220 4.24 6.49 1.94
CA LEU A 220 3.78 5.53 0.93
C LEU A 220 3.42 4.19 1.56
N ASP A 221 2.27 3.65 1.17
CA ASP A 221 1.91 2.26 1.47
C ASP A 221 2.52 1.32 0.42
N VAL A 222 3.34 0.39 0.87
CA VAL A 222 4.06 -0.50 -0.04
C VAL A 222 3.93 -1.96 0.40
N PHE A 223 3.99 -2.86 -0.57
CA PHE A 223 4.02 -4.29 -0.30
C PHE A 223 5.29 -4.67 0.45
N ALA A 224 5.21 -5.79 1.16
CA ALA A 224 6.37 -6.44 1.75
C ALA A 224 7.47 -6.68 0.69
N PRO A 225 8.78 -6.59 1.03
CA PRO A 225 9.87 -6.75 0.10
C PRO A 225 9.75 -7.97 -0.82
N LEU A 226 9.32 -9.12 -0.29
CA LEU A 226 9.11 -10.35 -1.07
C LEU A 226 8.22 -10.14 -2.31
N MET A 227 7.17 -9.33 -2.20
CA MET A 227 6.15 -9.19 -3.25
C MET A 227 6.18 -7.83 -3.97
N SER A 228 6.93 -6.85 -3.46
CA SER A 228 6.90 -5.46 -3.94
C SER A 228 7.24 -5.31 -5.43
N SER A 229 8.21 -6.07 -5.95
CA SER A 229 8.63 -5.99 -7.34
C SER A 229 7.53 -6.39 -8.33
N PHE A 230 6.72 -7.40 -7.98
CA PHE A 230 5.64 -7.90 -8.84
C PHE A 230 4.53 -6.86 -9.06
N VAL A 231 4.30 -6.00 -8.09
CA VAL A 231 3.32 -4.90 -8.19
C VAL A 231 3.93 -3.59 -8.68
N GLY A 232 5.21 -3.60 -9.09
CA GLY A 232 5.92 -2.45 -9.64
C GLY A 232 6.48 -1.50 -8.59
N GLN A 233 6.67 -1.94 -7.35
CA GLN A 233 7.24 -1.11 -6.29
C GLN A 233 8.72 -1.42 -6.09
N SER A 234 9.59 -0.49 -6.50
CA SER A 234 10.99 -0.47 -6.12
C SER A 234 11.16 0.31 -4.83
N LEU A 235 11.31 -0.38 -3.70
CA LEU A 235 11.46 0.28 -2.40
C LEU A 235 12.64 1.26 -2.38
N PRO A 236 13.83 0.94 -2.96
CA PRO A 236 14.93 1.89 -3.04
C PRO A 236 14.62 3.14 -3.88
N LEU A 237 13.87 3.02 -4.97
CA LEU A 237 13.49 4.19 -5.78
C LEU A 237 12.45 5.04 -5.07
N LEU A 238 11.42 4.42 -4.50
CA LEU A 238 10.34 5.10 -3.79
C LEU A 238 10.82 5.84 -2.55
N ALA A 239 11.80 5.26 -1.83
CA ALA A 239 12.40 5.85 -0.63
C ALA A 239 13.16 7.17 -0.89
N ARG A 240 13.45 7.53 -2.15
CA ARG A 240 14.23 8.74 -2.49
C ARG A 240 13.47 10.05 -2.22
N ASP A 241 12.18 10.05 -2.51
CA ASP A 241 11.33 11.25 -2.41
C ASP A 241 10.21 11.10 -1.37
N ALA A 242 10.01 9.91 -0.77
CA ALA A 242 9.12 9.72 0.36
C ALA A 242 9.77 10.17 1.67
N ASP A 243 8.99 10.65 2.63
CA ASP A 243 9.47 10.95 3.99
C ASP A 243 9.49 9.68 4.85
N PHE A 244 8.59 8.74 4.55
CA PHE A 244 8.60 7.40 5.12
C PHE A 244 7.92 6.38 4.21
N LEU A 245 8.29 5.11 4.37
CA LEU A 245 7.56 3.98 3.83
C LEU A 245 6.88 3.20 4.95
N LYS A 246 5.70 2.68 4.64
CA LYS A 246 4.99 1.69 5.46
C LYS A 246 4.90 0.38 4.66
N PRO A 247 5.91 -0.50 4.76
CA PRO A 247 5.79 -1.85 4.22
C PRO A 247 4.71 -2.64 4.95
N MET A 248 3.77 -3.23 4.20
CA MET A 248 2.70 -4.06 4.74
C MET A 248 3.24 -5.44 5.13
N LEU A 249 3.74 -5.58 6.36
CA LEU A 249 4.27 -6.84 6.87
C LEU A 249 3.15 -7.70 7.49
N TYR A 250 2.05 -7.85 6.73
CA TYR A 250 0.83 -8.55 7.15
C TYR A 250 1.00 -10.06 6.99
N ARG A 251 1.36 -10.74 8.09
CA ARG A 251 1.67 -12.16 8.11
C ARG A 251 0.46 -13.06 8.40
N CYS A 252 -0.53 -12.53 9.11
CA CYS A 252 -1.77 -13.24 9.46
C CYS A 252 -2.92 -12.96 8.50
N THR A 253 -2.79 -11.95 7.63
CA THR A 253 -3.85 -11.58 6.70
C THR A 253 -3.91 -12.54 5.53
N PHE A 254 -5.04 -13.24 5.36
CA PHE A 254 -5.32 -14.11 4.23
C PHE A 254 -6.31 -13.44 3.25
N ALA A 255 -5.92 -12.28 2.77
CA ALA A 255 -6.65 -11.40 1.85
C ALA A 255 -5.62 -10.56 1.07
N PRO A 256 -6.03 -9.74 0.07
CA PRO A 256 -5.12 -8.87 -0.67
C PRO A 256 -4.20 -8.04 0.25
N ALA A 257 -2.93 -7.90 -0.16
CA ALA A 257 -1.82 -7.33 0.59
C ALA A 257 -1.28 -8.18 1.77
N GLY A 258 -1.95 -9.27 2.15
CA GLY A 258 -1.38 -10.26 3.08
C GLY A 258 -0.28 -11.08 2.40
N ILE A 259 0.89 -11.19 3.03
CA ILE A 259 2.08 -11.79 2.41
C ILE A 259 1.83 -13.23 1.95
N GLY A 260 1.33 -14.07 2.86
CA GLY A 260 1.04 -15.48 2.56
C GLY A 260 -0.01 -15.65 1.47
N TYR A 261 -1.03 -14.80 1.49
CA TYR A 261 -2.09 -14.81 0.48
C TYR A 261 -1.55 -14.44 -0.91
N GLU A 262 -0.84 -13.34 -1.03
CA GLU A 262 -0.27 -12.86 -2.31
C GLU A 262 0.73 -13.86 -2.87
N TYR A 263 1.56 -14.45 -2.02
CA TYR A 263 2.52 -15.46 -2.43
C TYR A 263 1.84 -16.75 -2.89
N GLU A 264 0.74 -17.13 -2.26
CA GLU A 264 -0.06 -18.27 -2.74
C GLU A 264 -0.72 -17.98 -4.09
N GLN A 265 -1.20 -16.76 -4.36
CA GLN A 265 -1.72 -16.39 -5.68
C GLN A 265 -0.62 -16.47 -6.76
N LEU A 266 0.63 -16.08 -6.47
CA LEU A 266 1.77 -16.30 -7.37
C LEU A 266 1.92 -17.80 -7.69
N ARG A 267 1.95 -18.66 -6.69
CA ARG A 267 2.12 -20.11 -6.86
C ARG A 267 0.95 -20.76 -7.62
N ARG A 268 -0.26 -20.27 -7.42
CA ARG A 268 -1.44 -20.71 -8.18
C ARG A 268 -1.40 -20.23 -9.63
N CYS A 269 -0.89 -19.04 -9.86
CA CYS A 269 -0.74 -18.47 -11.20
C CYS A 269 0.28 -19.25 -12.04
N ALA A 270 1.39 -19.68 -11.43
CA ALA A 270 2.49 -20.39 -12.09
C ALA A 270 2.99 -21.56 -11.21
N PRO A 271 2.24 -22.69 -11.15
CA PRO A 271 2.54 -23.79 -10.23
C PRO A 271 3.86 -24.51 -10.55
N GLY A 272 4.27 -24.50 -11.81
CA GLY A 272 5.54 -25.09 -12.26
C GLY A 272 6.76 -24.14 -12.17
N ALA A 273 6.59 -22.90 -11.73
CA ALA A 273 7.67 -21.92 -11.65
C ALA A 273 8.72 -22.19 -10.54
N GLY A 274 8.48 -23.17 -9.68
CA GLY A 274 9.44 -23.63 -8.68
C GLY A 274 9.51 -22.81 -7.39
N TYR A 275 8.51 -21.99 -7.09
CA TYR A 275 8.43 -21.24 -5.85
C TYR A 275 8.17 -22.17 -4.65
N PRO A 276 9.03 -22.17 -3.60
CA PRO A 276 8.89 -23.05 -2.44
C PRO A 276 7.72 -22.63 -1.55
N ASP A 277 7.32 -23.51 -0.63
CA ASP A 277 6.46 -23.10 0.47
C ASP A 277 7.19 -22.10 1.38
N ILE A 278 6.45 -21.12 1.89
CA ILE A 278 6.96 -20.18 2.87
C ILE A 278 6.20 -20.31 4.20
N VAL A 279 6.91 -20.05 5.28
CA VAL A 279 6.32 -19.91 6.63
C VAL A 279 6.51 -18.46 7.05
N THR A 280 5.43 -17.74 7.27
CA THR A 280 5.45 -16.31 7.63
C THR A 280 5.61 -16.12 9.15
N ASP A 281 6.63 -16.75 9.75
CA ASP A 281 6.97 -16.66 11.16
C ASP A 281 7.85 -15.42 11.49
N GLU A 282 8.42 -15.38 12.68
CA GLU A 282 9.28 -14.28 13.13
C GLU A 282 10.64 -14.26 12.40
N ALA A 283 11.16 -15.42 11.97
CA ALA A 283 12.39 -15.48 11.18
C ALA A 283 12.17 -14.90 9.78
N PHE A 284 11.04 -15.21 9.17
CA PHE A 284 10.61 -14.58 7.93
C PHE A 284 10.43 -13.05 8.10
N LEU A 285 9.74 -12.62 9.16
CA LEU A 285 9.57 -11.19 9.46
C LEU A 285 10.92 -10.47 9.56
N LYS A 286 11.89 -11.09 10.20
CA LYS A 286 13.24 -10.53 10.32
C LYS A 286 13.93 -10.41 8.95
N SER A 287 13.78 -11.38 8.06
CA SER A 287 14.35 -11.31 6.71
C SER A 287 13.73 -10.17 5.89
N GLU A 288 12.42 -9.92 6.00
CA GLU A 288 11.75 -8.79 5.36
C GLU A 288 12.23 -7.45 5.92
N LEU A 289 12.43 -7.36 7.24
CA LEU A 289 12.99 -6.16 7.88
C LEU A 289 14.46 -5.91 7.48
N ASP A 290 15.26 -6.96 7.36
CA ASP A 290 16.66 -6.88 6.91
C ASP A 290 16.74 -6.34 5.46
N ALA A 291 15.78 -6.68 4.59
CA ALA A 291 15.71 -6.16 3.22
C ALA A 291 15.38 -4.65 3.15
N LEU A 292 14.86 -4.07 4.21
CA LEU A 292 14.56 -2.63 4.31
C LEU A 292 15.75 -1.80 4.81
N ARG A 293 16.81 -2.43 5.31
CA ARG A 293 17.95 -1.72 5.93
C ARG A 293 18.68 -0.85 4.92
N GLY A 294 19.05 0.35 5.36
CA GLY A 294 19.82 1.30 4.57
C GLY A 294 19.04 2.06 3.50
N LEU A 295 17.73 1.90 3.44
CA LEU A 295 16.88 2.74 2.60
C LEU A 295 16.91 4.20 3.10
N PRO A 296 16.89 5.21 2.20
CA PRO A 296 17.17 6.59 2.55
C PRO A 296 15.94 7.36 3.12
N CYS A 297 14.97 6.68 3.70
CA CYS A 297 13.84 7.30 4.38
C CYS A 297 13.45 6.54 5.64
N ARG A 298 12.57 7.10 6.45
CA ARG A 298 12.09 6.46 7.67
C ARG A 298 11.21 5.25 7.36
N MET A 299 11.28 4.21 8.21
CA MET A 299 10.50 2.99 8.09
C MET A 299 9.52 2.85 9.24
N TYR A 300 8.24 2.72 8.90
CA TYR A 300 7.15 2.43 9.83
C TYR A 300 6.37 1.19 9.35
N PRO A 301 6.97 -0.03 9.46
CA PRO A 301 6.31 -1.23 8.99
C PRO A 301 4.91 -1.37 9.57
N GLY A 302 3.97 -1.78 8.72
CA GLY A 302 2.58 -2.02 9.12
C GLY A 302 2.41 -3.41 9.70
N ILE A 303 1.66 -3.48 10.81
CA ILE A 303 1.20 -4.72 11.39
C ILE A 303 -0.32 -4.68 11.54
N GLU A 304 -0.98 -5.78 11.23
CA GLU A 304 -2.40 -5.92 11.45
C GLU A 304 -2.73 -6.07 12.94
N VAL A 305 -3.47 -5.11 13.48
CA VAL A 305 -3.96 -5.13 14.88
C VAL A 305 -5.44 -5.47 14.97
N ASN A 306 -6.16 -5.44 13.85
CA ASN A 306 -7.53 -5.89 13.75
C ASN A 306 -7.61 -7.42 13.89
N ARG A 307 -8.68 -7.90 14.53
CA ARG A 307 -8.99 -9.32 14.54
C ARG A 307 -10.19 -9.58 13.64
N ARG A 308 -9.97 -10.40 12.64
CA ARG A 308 -11.01 -10.97 11.79
C ARG A 308 -10.76 -12.46 11.63
N ASP A 309 -11.58 -13.27 12.26
CA ASP A 309 -11.37 -14.74 12.32
C ASP A 309 -11.38 -15.39 10.93
N ASP A 310 -12.03 -14.76 9.95
CA ASP A 310 -12.11 -15.21 8.55
C ASP A 310 -10.87 -14.90 7.72
N ILE A 311 -10.22 -13.74 7.92
CA ILE A 311 -9.11 -13.27 7.07
C ILE A 311 -7.85 -12.86 7.83
N ALA A 312 -7.94 -12.51 9.11
CA ALA A 312 -6.79 -12.07 9.92
C ALA A 312 -6.99 -12.47 11.40
N PRO A 313 -6.79 -13.74 11.75
CA PRO A 313 -7.01 -14.25 13.10
C PRO A 313 -5.87 -13.85 14.06
N THR A 314 -5.57 -12.55 14.13
CA THR A 314 -4.54 -11.97 15.00
C THR A 314 -4.89 -12.13 16.48
N ASP A 315 -3.86 -12.18 17.32
CA ASP A 315 -3.97 -12.13 18.77
C ASP A 315 -2.93 -11.20 19.39
N ALA A 316 -3.07 -10.92 20.67
CA ALA A 316 -2.17 -10.03 21.41
C ALA A 316 -0.71 -10.52 21.39
N ASP A 317 -0.48 -11.82 21.43
CA ASP A 317 0.85 -12.40 21.41
C ASP A 317 1.54 -12.24 20.05
N TYR A 318 0.80 -12.42 18.96
CA TYR A 318 1.25 -12.13 17.61
C TYR A 318 1.69 -10.67 17.45
N VAL A 319 0.84 -9.72 17.91
CA VAL A 319 1.15 -8.28 17.82
C VAL A 319 2.38 -7.95 18.66
N ARG A 320 2.45 -8.45 19.90
CA ARG A 320 3.58 -8.25 20.81
C ARG A 320 4.91 -8.75 20.20
N ARG A 321 4.94 -9.98 19.67
CA ARG A 321 6.15 -10.55 19.05
C ARG A 321 6.56 -9.77 17.80
N SER A 322 5.63 -9.34 16.97
CA SER A 322 5.93 -8.55 15.78
C SER A 322 6.51 -7.18 16.14
N LEU A 323 5.93 -6.48 17.12
CA LEU A 323 6.45 -5.21 17.60
C LEU A 323 7.83 -5.33 18.25
N ALA A 324 8.11 -6.44 18.95
CA ALA A 324 9.44 -6.73 19.49
C ALA A 324 10.47 -6.90 18.34
N ALA A 325 10.13 -7.64 17.29
CA ALA A 325 11.00 -7.78 16.11
C ALA A 325 11.25 -6.44 15.40
N PHE A 326 10.25 -5.57 15.29
CA PHE A 326 10.41 -4.22 14.76
C PHE A 326 11.39 -3.39 15.62
N ALA A 327 11.25 -3.42 16.94
CA ALA A 327 12.14 -2.71 17.85
C ALA A 327 13.60 -3.20 17.73
N GLU A 328 13.83 -4.50 17.57
CA GLU A 328 15.14 -5.10 17.39
C GLU A 328 15.78 -4.78 16.03
N SER A 329 14.98 -4.52 15.00
CA SER A 329 15.46 -4.23 13.64
C SER A 329 15.98 -2.80 13.47
N GLY A 330 15.67 -1.89 14.40
CA GLY A 330 16.11 -0.50 14.37
C GLY A 330 15.29 0.41 13.46
N VAL A 331 14.04 0.01 13.09
CA VAL A 331 13.09 0.90 12.40
C VAL A 331 12.59 2.01 13.34
N GLU A 332 12.15 3.13 12.78
CA GLU A 332 11.70 4.30 13.55
C GLU A 332 10.47 4.02 14.40
N GLY A 333 9.58 3.20 13.89
CA GLY A 333 8.33 2.90 14.56
C GLY A 333 7.55 1.78 13.90
N ALA A 334 6.27 1.70 14.23
CA ALA A 334 5.32 0.76 13.64
C ALA A 334 4.03 1.47 13.27
N THR A 335 3.38 1.03 12.18
CA THR A 335 2.01 1.43 11.85
C THR A 335 1.04 0.37 12.33
N LEU A 336 0.12 0.75 13.22
CA LEU A 336 -0.95 -0.12 13.71
C LEU A 336 -2.09 -0.10 12.69
N SER A 337 -2.22 -1.15 11.93
CA SER A 337 -3.11 -1.28 10.77
C SER A 337 -4.14 -2.40 11.00
N TRP A 338 -5.24 -2.42 10.33
CA TRP A 338 -5.68 -1.53 9.23
C TRP A 338 -6.48 -0.36 9.77
N ASP A 339 -7.20 -0.60 10.88
CA ASP A 339 -8.10 0.36 11.49
C ASP A 339 -8.11 0.17 13.01
N VAL A 340 -7.50 1.10 13.74
CA VAL A 340 -7.44 1.03 15.20
C VAL A 340 -8.79 1.22 15.87
N MET A 341 -9.81 1.67 15.14
CA MET A 341 -11.18 1.75 15.65
C MET A 341 -11.76 0.36 15.94
N LEU A 342 -11.36 -0.64 15.15
CA LEU A 342 -11.83 -2.02 15.23
C LEU A 342 -10.86 -2.94 16.01
N ALA A 343 -9.71 -2.42 16.44
CA ALA A 343 -8.71 -3.22 17.11
C ALA A 343 -9.05 -3.43 18.60
N PRO A 344 -8.95 -4.67 19.11
CA PRO A 344 -9.10 -4.93 20.54
C PRO A 344 -8.03 -4.20 21.38
N ASP A 345 -8.38 -3.70 22.55
CA ASP A 345 -7.41 -3.04 23.45
C ASP A 345 -6.23 -3.98 23.83
N ALA A 346 -6.48 -5.28 23.92
CA ALA A 346 -5.44 -6.28 24.15
C ALA A 346 -4.37 -6.35 23.05
N HIS A 347 -4.65 -5.82 21.83
CA HIS A 347 -3.69 -5.73 20.72
C HIS A 347 -2.91 -4.42 20.71
N MET A 348 -3.18 -3.51 21.65
CA MET A 348 -2.46 -2.24 21.69
C MET A 348 -1.15 -2.34 22.49
N PRO A 349 -0.10 -1.60 22.09
CA PRO A 349 1.24 -1.68 22.72
C PRO A 349 1.26 -1.44 24.22
N PHE A 350 0.32 -0.69 24.76
CA PHE A 350 0.24 -0.40 26.19
C PHE A 350 -0.34 -1.56 27.02
N SER A 351 -0.77 -2.64 26.38
CA SER A 351 -1.34 -3.83 27.03
C SER A 351 -0.29 -4.93 27.29
N PHE A 352 0.97 -4.70 26.88
CA PHE A 352 2.07 -5.68 26.98
C PHE A 352 3.04 -5.39 28.09
#